data_31c4b280dbe9f64b944ff53636a5a0f0
#
_entry.id   31c4b280dbe9f64b944ff53636a5a0f0
#
_cell.length_a   1.000
_cell.length_b   1.000
_cell.length_c   1.000
_cell.angle_alpha   90.00
_cell.angle_beta   90.00
_cell.angle_gamma   90.00
#
_symmetry.space_group_name_H-M   'P 1'
#
loop_
_entity.id
_entity.type
_entity.pdbx_description
1 polymer ?
#
loop_
_entity_poly.entity_id
_entity_poly.type
_entity_poly.pdbx_seq_one_letter_code
_entity_poly.pdbx_strand_id
1 'polypeptide(L)'
;MIDTTTTTTTTKAFGAKSEERRRRSTCGGGEKNHHHHFLKLSPCVNNLATALLTDAYQITMAYAYWKNNKHERIASFDVLFRKNPFGGEFTIFCGLEESLKFASNFRFAKEDIEYLKRCEFAKEMDPRFFDEYLAAVDCSQITIEGIKEGTVVFPRVPLVHVTGPLGVAQLLETTLLTLINYASLVATNAARHRLTAGDEAQLLEFGLRRAQGVDGGVSASRYAYVGGFDATSNCEAGRQFGIPVRGTHAHSFVQAHSKWEDIDGNKVGECEDFCGEAREMLKELREAMSSDKNSGSKNHGLCHFGETNESELISFCAYAIAFPNSFLALIDTYDTLKSGIPNYVAVALTLRKFGFQPVGVRIDSGDLSYLSLMVREFMVEAERCLELRGHPFAKGLAQKTKITASNDINETVLRELKQSGHSIDAFGIGTHLVTCLAQPALGCVYKLVEMDKKPRIKLSEDVEKVTIPGKKQCFRLYGKNGEPIVDVMLRENEKEPKVGERVLCRHPFIESKRAFVTPAKVEKLLLVCWDGKNGGCPREFYEESVGLEKSRLRVREQVKLMRTDHLRHTNPTPYKVSVSGDLYEFTHQLWLDNLPARELT
;
A
#
# COMPACT_ATOMS: atom_id res chain seq x y z
N MET A 1 -29.74 -38.69 38.84
CA MET A 1 -29.53 -39.48 37.60
C MET A 1 -30.11 -38.67 36.49
N ILE A 2 -29.26 -38.15 35.68
CA ILE A 2 -29.44 -37.88 34.25
C ILE A 2 -28.44 -36.80 33.83
N ASP A 3 -27.66 -37.20 32.89
CA ASP A 3 -26.50 -36.53 32.33
C ASP A 3 -26.81 -35.27 31.55
N THR A 4 -26.03 -34.25 31.76
CA THR A 4 -26.00 -33.03 30.95
C THR A 4 -24.77 -33.09 30.04
N THR A 5 -24.94 -33.39 28.76
CA THR A 5 -23.90 -33.29 27.73
C THR A 5 -23.93 -31.91 27.09
N THR A 6 -22.94 -31.13 27.42
CA THR A 6 -22.64 -29.83 26.81
C THR A 6 -21.97 -30.05 25.46
N THR A 7 -22.57 -29.62 24.36
CA THR A 7 -22.01 -29.64 23.02
C THR A 7 -21.24 -28.33 22.77
N THR A 8 -19.92 -28.40 22.86
CA THR A 8 -19.01 -27.33 22.48
C THR A 8 -18.74 -27.40 20.98
N THR A 9 -19.20 -26.41 20.24
CA THR A 9 -18.91 -26.25 18.80
C THR A 9 -17.51 -25.68 18.62
N THR A 10 -16.57 -26.52 18.23
CA THR A 10 -15.21 -26.14 17.89
C THR A 10 -15.12 -25.71 16.43
N THR A 11 -14.84 -24.44 16.21
CA THR A 11 -14.38 -23.91 14.92
C THR A 11 -12.99 -24.47 14.62
N LYS A 12 -12.88 -25.41 13.70
CA LYS A 12 -11.59 -25.92 13.19
C LYS A 12 -11.03 -24.93 12.17
N ALA A 13 -9.91 -24.32 12.55
CA ALA A 13 -9.02 -23.60 11.65
C ALA A 13 -8.41 -24.56 10.61
N PHE A 14 -8.51 -24.21 9.32
CA PHE A 14 -7.75 -24.84 8.24
C PHE A 14 -6.29 -24.36 8.31
N GLY A 15 -5.42 -25.17 8.89
CA GLY A 15 -4.01 -24.80 9.01
C GLY A 15 -3.13 -25.85 9.69
N ALA A 16 -3.29 -27.14 9.38
CA ALA A 16 -2.39 -28.16 9.93
C ALA A 16 -2.38 -29.45 9.09
N LYS A 17 -1.77 -29.40 7.90
CA LYS A 17 -1.39 -30.62 7.14
C LYS A 17 -0.07 -30.52 6.39
N SER A 18 0.90 -29.74 6.85
CA SER A 18 2.24 -29.70 6.23
C SER A 18 3.41 -30.05 7.18
N GLU A 19 3.19 -30.34 8.45
CA GLU A 19 4.29 -30.60 9.41
C GLU A 19 4.58 -32.07 9.76
N GLU A 20 3.78 -33.03 9.33
CA GLU A 20 3.93 -34.42 9.80
C GLU A 20 4.68 -35.35 8.85
N ARG A 21 5.36 -34.84 7.81
CA ARG A 21 6.21 -35.64 6.89
C ARG A 21 7.72 -35.45 7.05
N ARG A 22 8.20 -34.78 8.11
CA ARG A 22 9.64 -34.51 8.34
C ARG A 22 10.23 -35.11 9.63
N ARG A 23 9.76 -36.27 10.05
CA ARG A 23 10.47 -37.01 11.10
C ARG A 23 10.61 -38.50 10.71
N ARG A 24 11.63 -38.79 9.91
CA ARG A 24 12.36 -40.07 9.87
C ARG A 24 13.43 -40.06 8.79
N SER A 25 14.61 -39.57 9.11
CA SER A 25 15.88 -40.17 8.67
C SER A 25 16.99 -39.53 9.49
N THR A 26 17.38 -40.20 10.53
CA THR A 26 18.65 -39.97 11.24
C THR A 26 19.59 -41.06 10.80
N CYS A 27 20.77 -40.66 10.37
CA CYS A 27 22.11 -41.18 10.60
C CYS A 27 23.00 -40.97 9.38
N GLY A 28 24.10 -40.24 9.58
CA GLY A 28 25.27 -40.33 8.69
C GLY A 28 25.97 -39.02 8.42
N GLY A 29 27.11 -38.75 9.10
CA GLY A 29 28.25 -38.04 8.55
C GLY A 29 28.20 -36.51 8.58
N GLY A 30 29.04 -35.91 9.42
CA GLY A 30 29.21 -34.44 9.49
C GLY A 30 29.83 -33.86 8.24
N GLU A 31 29.04 -33.02 7.56
CA GLU A 31 29.50 -31.89 6.76
C GLU A 31 28.83 -30.64 7.32
N LYS A 32 29.64 -29.65 7.71
CA LYS A 32 29.15 -28.36 8.19
C LYS A 32 28.41 -27.69 7.06
N ASN A 33 27.08 -27.75 7.08
CA ASN A 33 26.19 -27.11 6.13
C ASN A 33 26.29 -25.57 6.21
N HIS A 34 27.13 -24.95 5.36
CA HIS A 34 27.15 -23.52 5.10
C HIS A 34 25.97 -23.05 4.22
N HIS A 35 25.05 -23.94 3.79
CA HIS A 35 23.95 -23.62 2.87
C HIS A 35 22.68 -23.04 3.50
N HIS A 36 22.64 -22.76 4.83
CA HIS A 36 21.43 -22.28 5.50
C HIS A 36 21.31 -20.75 5.67
N HIS A 37 22.30 -19.95 5.22
CA HIS A 37 22.32 -18.51 5.46
C HIS A 37 21.69 -17.67 4.34
N PHE A 38 21.45 -18.21 3.16
CA PHE A 38 20.88 -17.50 2.01
C PHE A 38 19.65 -18.22 1.45
N LEU A 39 18.70 -17.45 0.92
CA LEU A 39 17.42 -17.93 0.41
C LEU A 39 17.31 -17.69 -1.10
N LYS A 40 16.91 -18.73 -1.82
CA LYS A 40 16.35 -18.59 -3.16
C LYS A 40 14.87 -18.25 -3.01
N LEU A 41 14.44 -17.16 -3.65
CA LEU A 41 13.08 -16.68 -3.54
C LEU A 41 12.18 -17.24 -4.64
N SER A 42 10.88 -17.32 -4.36
CA SER A 42 9.86 -17.66 -5.35
C SER A 42 9.83 -16.63 -6.48
N PRO A 43 9.23 -16.93 -7.65
CA PRO A 43 8.95 -15.93 -8.68
C PRO A 43 8.13 -14.75 -8.15
N CYS A 44 8.16 -13.64 -8.89
CA CYS A 44 7.30 -12.47 -8.64
C CYS A 44 5.82 -12.87 -8.66
N VAL A 45 5.00 -12.10 -7.95
CA VAL A 45 3.55 -12.27 -7.98
C VAL A 45 3.00 -12.04 -9.38
N ASN A 46 3.51 -11.02 -10.07
CA ASN A 46 3.22 -10.79 -11.49
C ASN A 46 4.17 -11.61 -12.36
N ASN A 47 3.63 -12.60 -13.08
CA ASN A 47 4.42 -13.50 -13.98
C ASN A 47 5.00 -12.78 -15.20
N LEU A 48 4.58 -11.54 -15.49
CA LEU A 48 5.20 -10.72 -16.55
C LEU A 48 6.53 -10.09 -16.09
N ALA A 49 6.84 -10.08 -14.80
CA ALA A 49 8.10 -9.58 -14.27
C ALA A 49 9.24 -10.60 -14.53
N THR A 50 9.60 -10.75 -15.80
CA THR A 50 10.68 -11.61 -16.31
C THR A 50 11.84 -10.76 -16.85
N ALA A 51 12.95 -11.39 -17.25
CA ALA A 51 14.08 -10.69 -17.87
C ALA A 51 13.71 -10.00 -19.19
N LEU A 52 12.66 -10.49 -19.88
CA LEU A 52 12.16 -9.89 -21.12
C LEU A 52 11.32 -8.61 -20.87
N LEU A 53 10.85 -8.37 -19.64
CA LEU A 53 10.18 -7.11 -19.27
C LEU A 53 11.21 -5.98 -19.17
N THR A 54 11.70 -5.53 -20.32
CA THR A 54 12.73 -4.50 -20.41
C THR A 54 12.52 -3.64 -21.65
N ASP A 55 13.14 -2.46 -21.68
CA ASP A 55 13.15 -1.61 -22.87
C ASP A 55 14.23 -2.10 -23.87
N ALA A 56 13.96 -1.94 -25.16
CA ALA A 56 14.86 -2.38 -26.22
C ALA A 56 16.29 -1.80 -26.07
N TYR A 57 16.42 -0.55 -25.57
CA TYR A 57 17.73 0.07 -25.41
C TYR A 57 18.62 -0.65 -24.38
N GLN A 58 18.04 -1.38 -23.44
CA GLN A 58 18.81 -2.19 -22.49
C GLN A 58 19.54 -3.33 -23.20
N ILE A 59 18.87 -3.99 -24.14
CA ILE A 59 19.47 -5.07 -24.95
C ILE A 59 20.55 -4.51 -25.89
N THR A 60 20.28 -3.38 -26.56
CA THR A 60 21.25 -2.75 -27.47
C THR A 60 22.49 -2.25 -26.72
N MET A 61 22.33 -1.68 -25.52
CA MET A 61 23.44 -1.28 -24.66
C MET A 61 24.24 -2.49 -24.17
N ALA A 62 23.56 -3.54 -23.70
CA ALA A 62 24.23 -4.78 -23.28
C ALA A 62 25.03 -5.39 -24.43
N TYR A 63 24.49 -5.41 -25.66
CA TYR A 63 25.22 -5.83 -26.84
C TYR A 63 26.45 -4.97 -27.08
N ALA A 64 26.33 -3.64 -27.03
CA ALA A 64 27.46 -2.72 -27.23
C ALA A 64 28.55 -2.93 -26.15
N TYR A 65 28.16 -3.19 -24.90
CA TYR A 65 29.12 -3.55 -23.83
C TYR A 65 29.81 -4.88 -24.13
N TRP A 66 29.04 -5.90 -24.54
CA TRP A 66 29.58 -7.22 -24.91
C TRP A 66 30.53 -7.14 -26.08
N LYS A 67 30.16 -6.45 -27.14
CA LYS A 67 30.99 -6.25 -28.35
C LYS A 67 32.35 -5.56 -28.07
N ASN A 68 32.37 -4.70 -27.04
CA ASN A 68 33.57 -3.97 -26.61
C ASN A 68 34.27 -4.61 -25.38
N ASN A 69 33.94 -5.84 -25.01
CA ASN A 69 34.49 -6.57 -23.86
C ASN A 69 34.38 -5.79 -22.52
N LYS A 70 33.31 -5.02 -22.35
CA LYS A 70 33.05 -4.23 -21.13
C LYS A 70 31.97 -4.84 -20.23
N HIS A 71 31.20 -5.81 -20.71
CA HIS A 71 30.03 -6.37 -20.04
C HIS A 71 30.33 -7.01 -18.68
N GLU A 72 31.54 -7.57 -18.48
CA GLU A 72 31.98 -8.18 -17.22
C GLU A 72 32.66 -7.18 -16.26
N ARG A 73 32.85 -5.93 -16.65
CA ARG A 73 33.43 -4.92 -15.77
C ARG A 73 32.48 -4.58 -14.65
N ILE A 74 32.99 -4.42 -13.43
CA ILE A 74 32.15 -4.15 -12.26
C ILE A 74 31.65 -2.72 -12.29
N ALA A 75 30.33 -2.58 -12.21
CA ALA A 75 29.62 -1.30 -12.18
C ALA A 75 28.70 -1.22 -10.97
N SER A 76 28.45 -0.01 -10.50
CA SER A 76 27.51 0.28 -9.42
C SER A 76 26.49 1.31 -9.86
N PHE A 77 25.22 1.02 -9.57
CA PHE A 77 24.08 1.87 -9.90
C PHE A 77 23.25 2.19 -8.67
N ASP A 78 22.70 3.41 -8.64
CA ASP A 78 21.72 3.82 -7.63
C ASP A 78 20.32 3.91 -8.23
N VAL A 79 19.32 3.34 -7.54
CA VAL A 79 17.91 3.65 -7.71
C VAL A 79 17.54 4.77 -6.76
N LEU A 80 17.03 5.87 -7.25
CA LEU A 80 16.61 7.03 -6.44
C LEU A 80 15.48 7.80 -7.11
N PHE A 81 14.77 8.64 -6.36
CA PHE A 81 13.82 9.62 -6.90
C PHE A 81 14.25 11.05 -6.56
N ARG A 82 13.70 12.04 -7.27
CA ARG A 82 14.17 13.43 -7.18
C ARG A 82 13.26 14.36 -6.37
N LYS A 83 11.96 14.07 -6.31
CA LYS A 83 10.95 14.88 -5.61
C LYS A 83 9.96 13.98 -4.90
N ASN A 84 9.54 14.38 -3.71
CA ASN A 84 8.45 13.69 -3.03
C ASN A 84 7.14 13.85 -3.82
N PRO A 85 6.25 12.85 -3.81
CA PRO A 85 4.99 12.91 -4.54
C PRO A 85 3.95 13.76 -3.82
N PHE A 86 2.90 14.16 -4.54
CA PHE A 86 1.71 14.82 -4.04
C PHE A 86 1.96 16.17 -3.33
N GLY A 87 3.06 16.86 -3.67
CA GLY A 87 3.45 18.09 -2.96
C GLY A 87 3.81 17.88 -1.48
N GLY A 88 4.02 16.63 -1.07
CA GLY A 88 4.43 16.26 0.28
C GLY A 88 5.94 16.29 0.49
N GLU A 89 6.37 15.99 1.73
CA GLU A 89 7.79 15.95 2.09
C GLU A 89 8.25 14.58 2.59
N PHE A 90 7.54 13.51 2.22
CA PHE A 90 7.95 12.14 2.48
C PHE A 90 7.44 11.19 1.40
N THR A 91 8.09 10.05 1.29
CA THR A 91 7.70 8.93 0.42
C THR A 91 7.81 7.63 1.22
N ILE A 92 6.89 6.69 1.02
CA ILE A 92 6.99 5.34 1.56
C ILE A 92 7.67 4.47 0.52
N PHE A 93 8.81 3.88 0.86
CA PHE A 93 9.51 2.96 -0.04
C PHE A 93 8.86 1.58 -0.04
N CYS A 94 8.50 1.10 -1.22
CA CYS A 94 7.93 -0.23 -1.45
C CYS A 94 8.43 -0.86 -2.75
N GLY A 95 8.21 -2.15 -2.93
CA GLY A 95 8.59 -2.92 -4.12
C GLY A 95 9.91 -3.67 -4.00
N LEU A 96 10.59 -3.63 -2.85
CA LEU A 96 11.86 -4.34 -2.66
C LEU A 96 11.67 -5.85 -2.69
N GLU A 97 10.64 -6.39 -2.04
CA GLU A 97 10.40 -7.84 -2.01
C GLU A 97 10.25 -8.41 -3.43
N GLU A 98 9.45 -7.76 -4.29
CA GLU A 98 9.29 -8.19 -5.68
C GLU A 98 10.59 -7.99 -6.48
N SER A 99 11.36 -6.94 -6.21
CA SER A 99 12.68 -6.72 -6.80
C SER A 99 13.67 -7.85 -6.47
N LEU A 100 13.67 -8.35 -5.24
CA LEU A 100 14.49 -9.47 -4.82
C LEU A 100 14.04 -10.79 -5.45
N LYS A 101 12.72 -11.02 -5.56
CA LYS A 101 12.15 -12.17 -6.27
C LYS A 101 12.52 -12.13 -7.76
N PHE A 102 12.47 -10.95 -8.38
CA PHE A 102 12.92 -10.74 -9.76
C PHE A 102 14.40 -11.11 -9.90
N ALA A 103 15.30 -10.57 -9.06
CA ALA A 103 16.72 -10.90 -9.10
C ALA A 103 16.98 -12.41 -8.88
N SER A 104 16.23 -13.05 -7.99
CA SER A 104 16.33 -14.49 -7.72
C SER A 104 15.98 -15.38 -8.91
N ASN A 105 15.14 -14.88 -9.81
CA ASN A 105 14.63 -15.63 -10.96
C ASN A 105 15.05 -15.03 -12.31
N PHE A 106 15.96 -14.05 -12.29
CA PHE A 106 16.42 -13.34 -13.48
C PHE A 106 17.15 -14.28 -14.43
N ARG A 107 16.54 -14.56 -15.55
CA ARG A 107 17.10 -15.29 -16.69
C ARG A 107 16.23 -15.10 -17.92
N PHE A 108 16.82 -15.13 -19.11
CA PHE A 108 16.04 -15.22 -20.34
C PHE A 108 15.67 -16.67 -20.62
N ALA A 109 14.40 -16.94 -20.93
CA ALA A 109 13.96 -18.23 -21.42
C ALA A 109 14.45 -18.46 -22.86
N LYS A 110 14.48 -19.70 -23.32
CA LYS A 110 14.87 -20.01 -24.69
C LYS A 110 13.98 -19.28 -25.70
N GLU A 111 12.71 -19.22 -25.43
CA GLU A 111 11.69 -18.55 -26.24
C GLU A 111 11.94 -17.03 -26.31
N ASP A 112 12.40 -16.42 -25.23
CA ASP A 112 12.79 -15.00 -25.16
C ASP A 112 13.99 -14.72 -26.09
N ILE A 113 15.01 -15.57 -26.02
CA ILE A 113 16.19 -15.48 -26.89
C ILE A 113 15.81 -15.58 -28.35
N GLU A 114 15.01 -16.57 -28.75
CA GLU A 114 14.53 -16.74 -30.11
C GLU A 114 13.65 -15.58 -30.60
N TYR A 115 12.89 -14.98 -29.70
CA TYR A 115 12.11 -13.77 -29.99
C TYR A 115 13.04 -12.56 -30.24
N LEU A 116 14.00 -12.32 -29.35
CA LEU A 116 14.93 -11.19 -29.47
C LEU A 116 15.75 -11.23 -30.75
N LYS A 117 16.22 -12.41 -31.19
CA LYS A 117 16.94 -12.59 -32.45
C LYS A 117 16.12 -12.14 -33.69
N ARG A 118 14.79 -12.20 -33.62
CA ARG A 118 13.90 -11.80 -34.72
C ARG A 118 13.53 -10.33 -34.71
N CYS A 119 13.86 -9.60 -33.64
CA CYS A 119 13.56 -8.17 -33.55
C CYS A 119 14.36 -7.36 -34.58
N GLU A 120 13.77 -6.28 -35.09
CA GLU A 120 14.40 -5.40 -36.08
C GLU A 120 15.75 -4.86 -35.62
N PHE A 121 15.84 -4.44 -34.36
CA PHE A 121 17.07 -3.90 -33.77
C PHE A 121 18.18 -4.94 -33.61
N ALA A 122 17.85 -6.22 -33.70
CA ALA A 122 18.79 -7.33 -33.51
C ALA A 122 19.46 -7.83 -34.82
N LYS A 123 18.99 -7.38 -35.98
CA LYS A 123 19.43 -7.89 -37.30
C LYS A 123 20.94 -7.83 -37.53
N GLU A 124 21.61 -6.83 -36.98
CA GLU A 124 23.06 -6.64 -37.14
C GLU A 124 23.87 -7.16 -35.93
N MET A 125 23.20 -7.77 -34.93
CA MET A 125 23.86 -8.28 -33.76
C MET A 125 24.47 -9.67 -34.03
N ASP A 126 25.63 -9.91 -33.42
CA ASP A 126 26.30 -11.21 -33.46
C ASP A 126 25.44 -12.26 -32.75
N PRO A 127 25.07 -13.39 -33.40
CA PRO A 127 24.27 -14.42 -32.79
C PRO A 127 24.81 -14.97 -31.46
N ARG A 128 26.17 -14.97 -31.30
CA ARG A 128 26.80 -15.43 -30.06
C ARG A 128 26.42 -14.59 -28.84
N PHE A 129 26.09 -13.31 -29.04
CA PHE A 129 25.57 -12.48 -27.94
C PHE A 129 24.29 -13.07 -27.34
N PHE A 130 23.40 -13.60 -28.16
CA PHE A 130 22.17 -14.22 -27.73
C PHE A 130 22.40 -15.61 -27.16
N ASP A 131 23.13 -16.46 -27.90
CA ASP A 131 23.26 -17.88 -27.59
C ASP A 131 24.23 -18.18 -26.46
N GLU A 132 25.29 -17.37 -26.31
CA GLU A 132 26.34 -17.60 -25.31
C GLU A 132 26.21 -16.65 -24.12
N TYR A 133 25.94 -15.35 -24.37
CA TYR A 133 25.89 -14.35 -23.29
C TYR A 133 24.49 -14.22 -22.69
N LEU A 134 23.46 -13.76 -23.43
CA LEU A 134 22.13 -13.56 -22.88
C LEU A 134 21.51 -14.85 -22.34
N ALA A 135 21.75 -15.99 -22.98
CA ALA A 135 21.28 -17.29 -22.50
C ALA A 135 21.89 -17.72 -21.16
N ALA A 136 23.05 -17.17 -20.80
CA ALA A 136 23.78 -17.51 -19.57
C ALA A 136 23.65 -16.48 -18.45
N VAL A 137 23.09 -15.27 -18.72
CA VAL A 137 23.03 -14.23 -17.69
C VAL A 137 22.06 -14.57 -16.55
N ASP A 138 22.52 -14.31 -15.35
CA ASP A 138 21.73 -14.38 -14.12
C ASP A 138 22.26 -13.37 -13.09
N CYS A 139 21.66 -13.35 -11.89
CA CYS A 139 22.11 -12.46 -10.81
C CYS A 139 23.10 -13.12 -9.83
N SER A 140 23.81 -14.18 -10.22
CA SER A 140 24.80 -14.86 -9.37
C SER A 140 26.01 -14.00 -9.00
N GLN A 141 26.30 -12.95 -9.77
CA GLN A 141 27.39 -12.01 -9.49
C GLN A 141 26.90 -10.62 -9.07
N ILE A 142 25.59 -10.45 -8.88
CA ILE A 142 24.98 -9.18 -8.46
C ILE A 142 24.90 -9.13 -6.94
N THR A 143 25.25 -7.98 -6.38
CA THR A 143 24.94 -7.60 -4.98
C THR A 143 23.94 -6.46 -5.01
N ILE A 144 22.86 -6.57 -4.20
CA ILE A 144 21.89 -5.49 -4.00
C ILE A 144 21.90 -5.10 -2.53
N GLU A 145 22.12 -3.81 -2.29
CA GLU A 145 21.91 -3.18 -0.99
C GLU A 145 20.64 -2.33 -1.08
N GLY A 146 19.74 -2.46 -0.13
CA GLY A 146 18.43 -1.79 -0.19
C GLY A 146 17.96 -1.29 1.16
N ILE A 147 17.10 -0.27 1.13
CA ILE A 147 16.35 0.22 2.28
C ILE A 147 15.22 -0.78 2.56
N LYS A 148 14.90 -1.02 3.83
CA LYS A 148 13.78 -1.92 4.21
C LYS A 148 12.45 -1.37 3.68
N GLU A 149 11.63 -2.24 3.06
CA GLU A 149 10.31 -1.88 2.56
C GLU A 149 9.39 -1.35 3.67
N GLY A 150 8.62 -0.30 3.39
CA GLY A 150 7.81 0.42 4.38
C GLY A 150 8.56 1.54 5.10
N THR A 151 9.83 1.79 4.77
CA THR A 151 10.58 2.92 5.33
C THR A 151 10.14 4.25 4.72
N VAL A 152 10.02 5.28 5.56
CA VAL A 152 9.89 6.67 5.10
C VAL A 152 11.22 7.10 4.48
N VAL A 153 11.20 7.54 3.23
CA VAL A 153 12.39 7.91 2.45
C VAL A 153 12.26 9.29 1.82
N PHE A 154 13.41 9.85 1.41
CA PHE A 154 13.49 11.21 0.92
C PHE A 154 14.25 11.28 -0.41
N PRO A 155 14.04 12.33 -1.22
CA PRO A 155 14.68 12.49 -2.52
C PRO A 155 16.22 12.43 -2.45
N ARG A 156 16.84 11.86 -3.51
CA ARG A 156 18.30 11.73 -3.71
C ARG A 156 19.02 10.69 -2.84
N VAL A 157 18.41 10.20 -1.77
CA VAL A 157 18.95 9.04 -1.05
C VAL A 157 18.74 7.82 -1.93
N PRO A 158 19.78 6.99 -2.19
CA PRO A 158 19.61 5.72 -2.87
C PRO A 158 18.63 4.82 -2.11
N LEU A 159 17.59 4.35 -2.79
CA LEU A 159 16.63 3.36 -2.28
C LEU A 159 17.21 1.95 -2.36
N VAL A 160 17.89 1.71 -3.49
CA VAL A 160 18.54 0.46 -3.83
C VAL A 160 19.87 0.79 -4.51
N HIS A 161 20.90 0.04 -4.15
CA HIS A 161 22.22 0.10 -4.77
C HIS A 161 22.54 -1.27 -5.37
N VAL A 162 22.84 -1.30 -6.67
CA VAL A 162 23.12 -2.54 -7.43
C VAL A 162 24.58 -2.54 -7.86
N THR A 163 25.33 -3.57 -7.49
CA THR A 163 26.74 -3.75 -7.90
C THR A 163 26.94 -5.10 -8.56
N GLY A 164 27.64 -5.13 -9.69
CA GLY A 164 28.01 -6.35 -10.39
C GLY A 164 28.48 -6.11 -11.81
N PRO A 165 28.55 -7.15 -12.66
CA PRO A 165 28.92 -7.03 -14.07
C PRO A 165 28.03 -6.03 -14.80
N LEU A 166 28.65 -5.09 -15.53
CA LEU A 166 27.96 -3.96 -16.17
C LEU A 166 26.79 -4.39 -17.05
N GLY A 167 26.97 -5.46 -17.84
CA GLY A 167 25.91 -5.93 -18.73
C GLY A 167 24.69 -6.43 -17.98
N VAL A 168 24.88 -7.22 -16.91
CA VAL A 168 23.77 -7.73 -16.09
C VAL A 168 23.15 -6.59 -15.28
N ALA A 169 23.96 -5.78 -14.58
CA ALA A 169 23.45 -4.68 -13.78
C ALA A 169 22.62 -3.67 -14.61
N GLN A 170 23.01 -3.44 -15.89
CA GLN A 170 22.25 -2.61 -16.81
C GLN A 170 20.87 -3.21 -17.14
N LEU A 171 20.79 -4.51 -17.40
CA LEU A 171 19.55 -5.20 -17.76
C LEU A 171 18.49 -5.19 -16.66
N LEU A 172 18.86 -4.92 -15.41
CA LEU A 172 17.94 -4.86 -14.27
C LEU A 172 17.14 -3.55 -14.20
N GLU A 173 17.58 -2.47 -14.87
CA GLU A 173 17.04 -1.10 -14.71
C GLU A 173 15.53 -1.03 -14.84
N THR A 174 14.97 -1.39 -15.99
CA THR A 174 13.55 -1.15 -16.30
C THR A 174 12.64 -1.87 -15.33
N THR A 175 12.89 -3.14 -15.04
CA THR A 175 12.01 -3.94 -14.16
C THR A 175 12.12 -3.49 -12.72
N LEU A 176 13.32 -3.19 -12.20
CA LEU A 176 13.47 -2.64 -10.84
C LEU A 176 12.71 -1.31 -10.69
N LEU A 177 12.82 -0.42 -11.67
CA LEU A 177 12.09 0.85 -11.64
C LEU A 177 10.57 0.63 -11.69
N THR A 178 10.08 -0.28 -12.52
CA THR A 178 8.65 -0.60 -12.63
C THR A 178 8.10 -1.15 -11.32
N LEU A 179 8.82 -2.06 -10.67
CA LEU A 179 8.42 -2.67 -9.40
C LEU A 179 8.43 -1.67 -8.22
N ILE A 180 9.33 -0.69 -8.23
CA ILE A 180 9.51 0.27 -7.13
C ILE A 180 8.61 1.51 -7.29
N ASN A 181 8.48 2.06 -8.51
CA ASN A 181 7.78 3.33 -8.75
C ASN A 181 6.34 3.29 -8.28
N TYR A 182 5.53 2.37 -8.84
CA TYR A 182 4.11 2.30 -8.54
C TYR A 182 3.84 1.83 -7.11
N ALA A 183 4.59 0.85 -6.63
CA ALA A 183 4.51 0.36 -5.26
C ALA A 183 4.69 1.49 -4.22
N SER A 184 5.76 2.26 -4.38
CA SER A 184 6.07 3.37 -3.47
C SER A 184 5.06 4.52 -3.59
N LEU A 185 4.59 4.80 -4.81
CA LEU A 185 3.61 5.84 -5.05
C LEU A 185 2.26 5.53 -4.38
N VAL A 186 1.73 4.31 -4.56
CA VAL A 186 0.46 3.87 -3.94
C VAL A 186 0.58 3.82 -2.43
N ALA A 187 1.66 3.27 -1.88
CA ALA A 187 1.88 3.22 -0.44
C ALA A 187 1.94 4.63 0.17
N THR A 188 2.59 5.57 -0.51
CA THR A 188 2.65 6.98 -0.08
C THR A 188 1.27 7.63 -0.14
N ASN A 189 0.51 7.42 -1.22
CA ASN A 189 -0.85 7.93 -1.35
C ASN A 189 -1.75 7.41 -0.23
N ALA A 190 -1.68 6.10 0.05
CA ALA A 190 -2.42 5.47 1.14
C ALA A 190 -2.04 6.02 2.52
N ALA A 191 -0.74 6.21 2.79
CA ALA A 191 -0.26 6.78 4.04
C ALA A 191 -0.77 8.22 4.26
N ARG A 192 -0.86 9.02 3.20
CA ARG A 192 -1.43 10.37 3.25
C ARG A 192 -2.92 10.36 3.55
N HIS A 193 -3.68 9.44 2.93
CA HIS A 193 -5.10 9.25 3.27
C HIS A 193 -5.28 8.85 4.74
N ARG A 194 -4.44 7.93 5.24
CA ARG A 194 -4.47 7.50 6.65
C ARG A 194 -4.16 8.66 7.61
N LEU A 195 -3.15 9.47 7.32
CA LEU A 195 -2.82 10.67 8.10
C LEU A 195 -3.98 11.66 8.17
N THR A 196 -4.68 11.84 7.07
CA THR A 196 -5.81 12.77 6.99
C THR A 196 -7.06 12.24 7.70
N ALA A 197 -7.41 10.97 7.48
CA ALA A 197 -8.56 10.33 8.13
C ALA A 197 -8.36 10.16 9.65
N GLY A 198 -7.12 9.95 10.09
CA GLY A 198 -6.81 9.60 11.49
C GLY A 198 -6.91 8.09 11.74
N ASP A 199 -6.57 7.66 12.97
CA ASP A 199 -6.53 6.24 13.36
C ASP A 199 -7.93 5.66 13.68
N GLU A 200 -8.93 6.51 13.96
CA GLU A 200 -10.29 6.09 14.37
C GLU A 200 -11.14 5.58 13.21
N ALA A 201 -10.97 6.15 12.02
CA ALA A 201 -11.73 5.77 10.84
C ALA A 201 -11.14 4.52 10.16
N GLN A 202 -12.00 3.61 9.70
CA GLN A 202 -11.57 2.50 8.84
C GLN A 202 -11.38 2.98 7.39
N LEU A 203 -10.28 2.57 6.77
CA LEU A 203 -10.01 2.83 5.36
C LEU A 203 -10.08 1.53 4.56
N LEU A 204 -10.96 1.51 3.56
CA LEU A 204 -11.24 0.34 2.73
C LEU A 204 -10.84 0.63 1.28
N GLU A 205 -10.00 -0.22 0.68
CA GLU A 205 -9.61 -0.09 -0.72
C GLU A 205 -10.71 -0.69 -1.62
N PHE A 206 -11.39 0.16 -2.41
CA PHE A 206 -12.49 -0.20 -3.31
C PHE A 206 -12.17 0.13 -4.79
N GLY A 207 -10.89 0.13 -5.15
CA GLY A 207 -10.43 0.66 -6.44
C GLY A 207 -10.21 -0.38 -7.54
N LEU A 208 -10.28 -1.69 -7.30
CA LEU A 208 -9.92 -2.73 -8.26
C LEU A 208 -10.47 -2.48 -9.68
N ARG A 209 -11.77 -2.17 -9.80
CA ARG A 209 -12.44 -1.92 -11.10
C ARG A 209 -12.01 -0.60 -11.78
N ARG A 210 -11.21 0.23 -11.13
CA ARG A 210 -10.70 1.53 -11.60
C ARG A 210 -9.19 1.54 -11.83
N ALA A 211 -8.50 0.44 -11.48
CA ALA A 211 -7.04 0.33 -11.58
C ALA A 211 -6.56 0.22 -13.04
N GLN A 212 -5.29 0.54 -13.25
CA GLN A 212 -4.62 0.38 -14.53
C GLN A 212 -4.15 -1.08 -14.70
N GLY A 213 -5.00 -1.89 -15.31
CA GLY A 213 -4.73 -3.30 -15.57
C GLY A 213 -4.92 -4.20 -14.34
N VAL A 214 -4.85 -5.51 -14.59
CA VAL A 214 -5.10 -6.54 -13.57
C VAL A 214 -4.01 -6.54 -12.50
N ASP A 215 -2.76 -6.48 -12.92
CA ASP A 215 -1.58 -6.42 -12.06
C ASP A 215 -1.51 -5.11 -11.27
N GLY A 216 -1.86 -3.98 -11.90
CA GLY A 216 -2.00 -2.69 -11.22
C GLY A 216 -3.04 -2.75 -10.10
N GLY A 217 -4.18 -3.43 -10.32
CA GLY A 217 -5.21 -3.62 -9.30
C GLY A 217 -4.74 -4.46 -8.11
N VAL A 218 -4.04 -5.55 -8.37
CA VAL A 218 -3.49 -6.43 -7.32
C VAL A 218 -2.39 -5.72 -6.53
N SER A 219 -1.48 -5.04 -7.24
CA SER A 219 -0.40 -4.26 -6.62
C SER A 219 -0.94 -3.09 -5.80
N ALA A 220 -1.97 -2.37 -6.31
CA ALA A 220 -2.60 -1.28 -5.56
C ALA A 220 -3.18 -1.76 -4.24
N SER A 221 -3.90 -2.89 -4.22
CA SER A 221 -4.46 -3.45 -2.99
C SER A 221 -3.37 -3.79 -1.97
N ARG A 222 -2.25 -4.41 -2.42
CA ARG A 222 -1.10 -4.74 -1.58
C ARG A 222 -0.49 -3.49 -0.93
N TYR A 223 -0.14 -2.51 -1.75
CA TYR A 223 0.60 -1.34 -1.27
C TYR A 223 -0.29 -0.29 -0.60
N ALA A 224 -1.60 -0.28 -0.87
CA ALA A 224 -2.56 0.47 -0.07
C ALA A 224 -2.64 -0.08 1.36
N TYR A 225 -2.62 -1.40 1.52
CA TYR A 225 -2.60 -2.04 2.84
C TYR A 225 -1.29 -1.73 3.59
N VAL A 226 -0.13 -1.79 2.92
CA VAL A 226 1.16 -1.35 3.50
C VAL A 226 1.09 0.10 3.95
N GLY A 227 0.51 1.00 3.15
CA GLY A 227 0.34 2.42 3.45
C GLY A 227 -0.67 2.74 4.56
N GLY A 228 -1.42 1.74 5.07
CA GLY A 228 -2.27 1.90 6.24
C GLY A 228 -3.77 1.72 6.02
N PHE A 229 -4.21 1.22 4.86
CA PHE A 229 -5.59 0.79 4.66
C PHE A 229 -5.86 -0.50 5.46
N ASP A 230 -7.09 -0.70 5.91
CA ASP A 230 -7.44 -1.79 6.83
C ASP A 230 -7.94 -3.04 6.12
N ALA A 231 -8.46 -2.88 4.91
CA ALA A 231 -8.98 -3.98 4.10
C ALA A 231 -9.07 -3.60 2.62
N THR A 232 -9.28 -4.58 1.76
CA THR A 232 -9.56 -4.41 0.33
C THR A 232 -10.84 -5.13 -0.06
N SER A 233 -11.49 -4.72 -1.15
CA SER A 233 -12.57 -5.49 -1.80
C SER A 233 -12.03 -6.50 -2.82
N ASN A 234 -10.72 -6.53 -3.06
CA ASN A 234 -10.06 -7.39 -4.03
C ASN A 234 -9.82 -8.79 -3.46
N CYS A 235 -10.67 -9.74 -3.84
CA CYS A 235 -10.57 -11.14 -3.37
C CYS A 235 -9.23 -11.78 -3.73
N GLU A 236 -8.65 -11.47 -4.91
CA GLU A 236 -7.37 -12.02 -5.33
C GLU A 236 -6.21 -11.49 -4.48
N ALA A 237 -6.21 -10.20 -4.14
CA ALA A 237 -5.23 -9.64 -3.22
C ALA A 237 -5.38 -10.22 -1.80
N GLY A 238 -6.62 -10.45 -1.35
CA GLY A 238 -6.88 -11.17 -0.10
C GLY A 238 -6.28 -12.57 -0.09
N ARG A 239 -6.48 -13.34 -1.17
CA ARG A 239 -5.94 -14.69 -1.33
C ARG A 239 -4.40 -14.71 -1.37
N GLN A 240 -3.79 -13.80 -2.13
CA GLN A 240 -2.34 -13.78 -2.32
C GLN A 240 -1.57 -13.26 -1.11
N PHE A 241 -2.08 -12.23 -0.46
CA PHE A 241 -1.33 -11.50 0.57
C PHE A 241 -1.91 -11.63 1.98
N GLY A 242 -3.05 -12.30 2.16
CA GLY A 242 -3.72 -12.41 3.46
C GLY A 242 -4.38 -11.10 3.92
N ILE A 243 -4.59 -10.13 3.02
CA ILE A 243 -5.25 -8.86 3.36
C ILE A 243 -6.73 -9.13 3.69
N PRO A 244 -7.28 -8.55 4.78
CA PRO A 244 -8.70 -8.69 5.09
C PRO A 244 -9.57 -8.22 3.92
N VAL A 245 -10.52 -9.07 3.49
CA VAL A 245 -11.45 -8.75 2.41
C VAL A 245 -12.75 -8.21 3.03
N ARG A 246 -13.19 -7.04 2.54
CA ARG A 246 -14.43 -6.38 2.95
C ARG A 246 -15.18 -5.91 1.72
N GLY A 247 -16.49 -6.01 1.76
CA GLY A 247 -17.37 -5.56 0.69
C GLY A 247 -18.82 -5.63 1.14
N THR A 248 -19.68 -5.06 0.33
CA THR A 248 -21.13 -5.08 0.50
C THR A 248 -21.79 -5.39 -0.84
N HIS A 249 -23.03 -4.99 -1.04
CA HIS A 249 -23.69 -5.09 -2.34
C HIS A 249 -23.58 -3.78 -3.14
N ALA A 250 -23.95 -3.82 -4.41
CA ALA A 250 -24.06 -2.67 -5.30
C ALA A 250 -25.54 -2.26 -5.50
N HIS A 251 -25.79 -1.08 -6.08
CA HIS A 251 -27.13 -0.61 -6.43
C HIS A 251 -27.90 -1.61 -7.32
N SER A 252 -27.20 -2.32 -8.21
CA SER A 252 -27.80 -3.36 -9.05
C SER A 252 -28.45 -4.49 -8.24
N PHE A 253 -27.92 -4.82 -7.06
CA PHE A 253 -28.56 -5.79 -6.17
C PHE A 253 -29.91 -5.27 -5.67
N VAL A 254 -30.00 -3.99 -5.27
CA VAL A 254 -31.26 -3.37 -4.85
C VAL A 254 -32.25 -3.37 -6.00
N GLN A 255 -31.80 -2.97 -7.20
CA GLN A 255 -32.64 -2.89 -8.40
C GLN A 255 -33.08 -4.26 -8.96
N ALA A 256 -32.42 -5.34 -8.56
CA ALA A 256 -32.76 -6.70 -9.01
C ALA A 256 -34.00 -7.27 -8.32
N HIS A 257 -34.49 -6.62 -7.27
CA HIS A 257 -35.66 -7.02 -6.53
C HIS A 257 -36.84 -6.08 -6.81
N SER A 258 -38.02 -6.61 -7.11
CA SER A 258 -39.18 -5.80 -7.46
C SER A 258 -40.47 -6.23 -6.74
N LYS A 259 -40.50 -7.46 -6.27
CA LYS A 259 -41.67 -8.06 -5.63
C LYS A 259 -41.25 -9.08 -4.57
N TRP A 260 -42.12 -9.39 -3.62
CA TRP A 260 -41.79 -10.29 -2.50
C TRP A 260 -41.47 -11.72 -2.93
N GLU A 261 -42.02 -12.16 -4.07
CA GLU A 261 -41.75 -13.48 -4.66
C GLU A 261 -40.32 -13.60 -5.23
N ASP A 262 -39.56 -12.50 -5.30
CA ASP A 262 -38.14 -12.52 -5.66
C ASP A 262 -37.25 -13.08 -4.54
N ILE A 263 -37.82 -13.29 -3.33
CA ILE A 263 -37.11 -13.87 -2.19
C ILE A 263 -37.51 -15.35 -2.05
N ASP A 264 -36.55 -16.25 -2.17
CA ASP A 264 -36.73 -17.67 -1.90
C ASP A 264 -36.35 -17.96 -0.42
N GLY A 265 -37.35 -18.26 0.38
CA GLY A 265 -37.20 -18.48 1.82
C GLY A 265 -37.29 -17.17 2.62
N ASN A 266 -37.85 -17.29 3.83
CA ASN A 266 -38.22 -16.15 4.66
C ASN A 266 -37.86 -16.34 6.14
N LYS A 267 -36.92 -17.27 6.40
CA LYS A 267 -36.53 -17.64 7.75
C LYS A 267 -35.17 -17.09 8.15
N VAL A 268 -35.10 -16.48 9.34
CA VAL A 268 -33.82 -16.02 9.93
C VAL A 268 -33.79 -16.45 11.40
N GLY A 269 -32.95 -17.41 11.74
CA GLY A 269 -32.88 -17.96 13.08
C GLY A 269 -34.22 -18.58 13.52
N GLU A 270 -34.83 -18.04 14.58
CA GLU A 270 -36.13 -18.47 15.07
C GLU A 270 -37.30 -17.74 14.40
N CYS A 271 -37.05 -16.75 13.56
CA CYS A 271 -38.08 -16.00 12.84
C CYS A 271 -38.52 -16.76 11.59
N GLU A 272 -39.76 -17.21 11.55
CA GLU A 272 -40.33 -17.97 10.41
C GLU A 272 -40.83 -17.05 9.26
N ASP A 273 -41.23 -15.80 9.56
CA ASP A 273 -41.68 -14.80 8.59
C ASP A 273 -40.90 -13.49 8.75
N PHE A 274 -39.64 -13.49 8.37
CA PHE A 274 -38.75 -12.32 8.51
C PHE A 274 -39.23 -11.11 7.70
N CYS A 275 -39.72 -11.32 6.48
CA CYS A 275 -40.22 -10.24 5.63
C CYS A 275 -41.51 -9.61 6.19
N GLY A 276 -42.42 -10.40 6.73
CA GLY A 276 -43.61 -9.90 7.41
C GLY A 276 -43.25 -9.08 8.64
N GLU A 277 -42.35 -9.59 9.47
CA GLU A 277 -41.86 -8.89 10.66
C GLU A 277 -41.14 -7.56 10.28
N ALA A 278 -40.38 -7.51 9.21
CA ALA A 278 -39.73 -6.29 8.75
C ALA A 278 -40.75 -5.24 8.24
N ARG A 279 -41.80 -5.68 7.55
CA ARG A 279 -42.91 -4.78 7.14
C ARG A 279 -43.65 -4.20 8.31
N GLU A 280 -44.03 -5.04 9.29
CA GLU A 280 -44.68 -4.55 10.50
C GLU A 280 -43.76 -3.62 11.30
N MET A 281 -42.47 -3.92 11.39
CA MET A 281 -41.49 -3.03 12.04
C MET A 281 -41.37 -1.69 11.33
N LEU A 282 -41.43 -1.63 9.99
CA LEU A 282 -41.43 -0.38 9.25
C LEU A 282 -42.68 0.46 9.53
N LYS A 283 -43.85 -0.19 9.59
CA LYS A 283 -45.10 0.47 9.93
C LYS A 283 -45.07 1.02 11.35
N GLU A 284 -44.63 0.22 12.31
CA GLU A 284 -44.51 0.61 13.70
C GLU A 284 -43.51 1.78 13.89
N LEU A 285 -42.33 1.74 13.18
CA LEU A 285 -41.38 2.80 13.16
C LEU A 285 -41.99 4.12 12.65
N ARG A 286 -42.77 4.05 11.56
CA ARG A 286 -43.46 5.21 10.98
C ARG A 286 -44.47 5.81 11.98
N GLU A 287 -45.26 4.97 12.62
CA GLU A 287 -46.22 5.40 13.64
C GLU A 287 -45.55 5.97 14.88
N ALA A 288 -44.46 5.35 15.34
CA ALA A 288 -43.68 5.80 16.48
C ALA A 288 -43.12 7.19 16.28
N MET A 289 -42.48 7.40 15.13
CA MET A 289 -41.87 8.69 14.80
C MET A 289 -42.88 9.78 14.47
N SER A 290 -44.06 9.43 13.91
CA SER A 290 -45.12 10.40 13.59
C SER A 290 -45.92 10.87 14.81
N SER A 291 -46.03 10.07 15.86
CA SER A 291 -46.83 10.39 17.04
C SER A 291 -46.11 11.28 18.05
N ASP A 292 -44.81 11.45 17.94
CA ASP A 292 -44.04 12.25 18.88
C ASP A 292 -44.04 13.74 18.54
N LYS A 293 -44.96 14.47 19.19
CA LYS A 293 -45.09 15.95 19.07
C LYS A 293 -44.01 16.73 19.83
N ASN A 294 -43.22 16.04 20.68
CA ASN A 294 -42.23 16.65 21.56
C ASN A 294 -40.78 16.41 21.10
N SER A 295 -40.56 16.06 19.83
CA SER A 295 -39.19 15.89 19.36
C SER A 295 -38.45 17.24 19.48
N GLY A 296 -37.48 17.32 20.40
CA GLY A 296 -36.56 18.45 20.55
C GLY A 296 -35.55 18.55 19.42
N SER A 297 -35.70 17.74 18.38
CA SER A 297 -34.87 17.75 17.17
C SER A 297 -35.08 19.06 16.41
N LYS A 298 -33.98 19.76 16.14
CA LYS A 298 -33.97 20.97 15.30
C LYS A 298 -34.43 20.70 13.86
N ASN A 299 -34.55 19.42 13.46
CA ASN A 299 -34.88 18.95 12.12
C ASN A 299 -36.23 18.19 12.10
N HIS A 300 -37.32 18.87 12.41
CA HIS A 300 -38.70 18.30 12.41
C HIS A 300 -39.05 17.52 11.11
N GLY A 301 -38.36 17.72 10.00
CA GLY A 301 -38.60 17.03 8.73
C GLY A 301 -38.13 15.58 8.68
N LEU A 302 -37.21 15.14 9.56
CA LEU A 302 -36.71 13.76 9.61
C LEU A 302 -37.64 12.79 10.34
N CYS A 303 -38.47 13.31 11.22
CA CYS A 303 -39.39 12.48 12.04
C CYS A 303 -40.63 12.00 11.26
N HIS A 304 -40.86 12.53 10.07
CA HIS A 304 -42.02 12.19 9.26
C HIS A 304 -41.58 11.70 7.88
N PHE A 305 -41.43 10.38 7.73
CA PHE A 305 -41.26 9.77 6.43
C PHE A 305 -42.58 9.16 5.93
N GLY A 306 -42.85 9.32 4.63
CA GLY A 306 -44.05 8.76 3.99
C GLY A 306 -43.88 7.29 3.65
N GLU A 307 -44.40 6.88 2.51
CA GLU A 307 -44.14 5.55 1.97
C GLU A 307 -42.71 5.47 1.47
N THR A 308 -42.04 4.37 1.78
CA THR A 308 -40.70 4.04 1.32
C THR A 308 -40.77 3.24 0.01
N ASN A 309 -39.66 3.13 -0.69
CA ASN A 309 -39.56 2.26 -1.86
C ASN A 309 -39.62 0.78 -1.41
N GLU A 310 -40.64 0.06 -1.85
CA GLU A 310 -40.88 -1.32 -1.43
C GLU A 310 -39.83 -2.28 -1.99
N SER A 311 -39.35 -2.07 -3.24
CA SER A 311 -38.31 -2.90 -3.84
C SER A 311 -36.97 -2.81 -3.06
N GLU A 312 -36.68 -1.64 -2.48
CA GLU A 312 -35.53 -1.46 -1.61
C GLU A 312 -35.67 -2.25 -0.29
N LEU A 313 -36.84 -2.20 0.34
CA LEU A 313 -37.13 -3.01 1.52
C LEU A 313 -36.99 -4.51 1.25
N ILE A 314 -37.54 -4.97 0.10
CA ILE A 314 -37.44 -6.36 -0.35
C ILE A 314 -35.95 -6.75 -0.48
N SER A 315 -35.17 -5.94 -1.16
CA SER A 315 -33.73 -6.21 -1.35
C SER A 315 -32.96 -6.27 -0.03
N PHE A 316 -33.29 -5.39 0.92
CA PHE A 316 -32.67 -5.39 2.24
C PHE A 316 -33.05 -6.64 3.05
N CYS A 317 -34.32 -7.07 2.98
CA CYS A 317 -34.74 -8.35 3.57
C CYS A 317 -33.98 -9.53 2.95
N ALA A 318 -33.89 -9.59 1.61
CA ALA A 318 -33.12 -10.63 0.92
C ALA A 318 -31.66 -10.71 1.38
N TYR A 319 -31.00 -9.54 1.49
CA TYR A 319 -29.61 -9.50 1.96
C TYR A 319 -29.48 -9.86 3.45
N ALA A 320 -30.40 -9.42 4.28
CA ALA A 320 -30.44 -9.74 5.71
C ALA A 320 -30.66 -11.24 5.98
N ILE A 321 -31.53 -11.89 5.20
CA ILE A 321 -31.74 -13.34 5.25
C ILE A 321 -30.46 -14.09 4.93
N ALA A 322 -29.75 -13.67 3.87
CA ALA A 322 -28.49 -14.29 3.47
C ALA A 322 -27.32 -14.01 4.43
N PHE A 323 -27.29 -12.83 5.06
CA PHE A 323 -26.18 -12.36 5.89
C PHE A 323 -26.62 -11.70 7.21
N PRO A 324 -27.31 -12.38 8.12
CA PRO A 324 -27.93 -11.76 9.29
C PRO A 324 -26.93 -11.10 10.26
N ASN A 325 -25.72 -11.65 10.39
CA ASN A 325 -24.65 -11.09 11.23
C ASN A 325 -23.70 -10.13 10.48
N SER A 326 -23.87 -9.97 9.18
CA SER A 326 -23.04 -9.13 8.33
C SER A 326 -23.85 -8.15 7.50
N PHE A 327 -25.12 -7.92 7.90
CA PHE A 327 -26.03 -7.03 7.20
C PHE A 327 -25.50 -5.60 7.20
N LEU A 328 -25.15 -5.11 6.01
CA LEU A 328 -24.76 -3.75 5.71
C LEU A 328 -25.44 -3.33 4.41
N ALA A 329 -26.31 -2.32 4.44
CA ALA A 329 -27.10 -1.91 3.31
C ALA A 329 -26.59 -0.63 2.65
N LEU A 330 -26.65 -0.59 1.32
CA LEU A 330 -26.42 0.61 0.50
C LEU A 330 -27.74 1.37 0.40
N ILE A 331 -27.84 2.52 1.09
CA ILE A 331 -29.12 3.19 1.38
C ILE A 331 -29.44 4.37 0.46
N ASP A 332 -28.66 4.60 -0.56
CA ASP A 332 -28.81 5.75 -1.49
C ASP A 332 -29.16 5.31 -2.91
N THR A 333 -29.80 4.14 -3.07
CA THR A 333 -30.24 3.69 -4.40
C THR A 333 -31.38 4.56 -4.93
N TYR A 334 -32.28 5.03 -4.07
CA TYR A 334 -33.39 5.91 -4.43
C TYR A 334 -33.32 7.24 -3.65
N ASP A 335 -33.73 7.26 -2.38
CA ASP A 335 -33.63 8.44 -1.53
C ASP A 335 -33.13 8.02 -0.16
N THR A 336 -31.97 8.51 0.20
CA THR A 336 -31.28 8.12 1.46
C THR A 336 -32.16 8.34 2.70
N LEU A 337 -32.82 9.52 2.79
CA LEU A 337 -33.53 9.92 4.01
C LEU A 337 -35.00 9.50 4.02
N LYS A 338 -35.66 9.46 2.85
CA LYS A 338 -37.09 9.13 2.76
C LYS A 338 -37.35 7.63 2.61
N SER A 339 -36.37 6.86 2.11
CA SER A 339 -36.51 5.43 1.81
C SER A 339 -35.40 4.59 2.44
N GLY A 340 -34.16 4.85 2.10
CA GLY A 340 -33.03 3.99 2.46
C GLY A 340 -32.85 3.78 3.95
N ILE A 341 -32.76 4.86 4.75
CA ILE A 341 -32.57 4.74 6.18
C ILE A 341 -33.80 4.20 6.93
N PRO A 342 -35.06 4.57 6.62
CA PRO A 342 -36.22 3.92 7.21
C PRO A 342 -36.27 2.41 6.94
N ASN A 343 -36.07 1.99 5.68
CA ASN A 343 -36.05 0.56 5.31
C ASN A 343 -34.92 -0.18 6.02
N TYR A 344 -33.72 0.40 6.09
CA TYR A 344 -32.60 -0.19 6.83
C TYR A 344 -32.94 -0.37 8.31
N VAL A 345 -33.46 0.67 8.97
CA VAL A 345 -33.76 0.63 10.40
C VAL A 345 -34.80 -0.44 10.70
N ALA A 346 -35.84 -0.57 9.88
CA ALA A 346 -36.85 -1.62 10.06
C ALA A 346 -36.23 -3.03 9.98
N VAL A 347 -35.42 -3.30 8.95
CA VAL A 347 -34.77 -4.61 8.79
C VAL A 347 -33.73 -4.86 9.89
N ALA A 348 -32.94 -3.84 10.27
CA ALA A 348 -31.94 -3.93 11.32
C ALA A 348 -32.57 -4.22 12.71
N LEU A 349 -33.69 -3.58 13.03
CA LEU A 349 -34.42 -3.81 14.26
C LEU A 349 -35.06 -5.20 14.29
N THR A 350 -35.60 -5.67 13.16
CA THR A 350 -36.09 -7.03 13.02
C THR A 350 -34.97 -8.05 13.28
N LEU A 351 -33.80 -7.87 12.70
CA LEU A 351 -32.62 -8.70 12.99
C LEU A 351 -32.31 -8.71 14.50
N ARG A 352 -32.30 -7.53 15.14
CA ARG A 352 -31.97 -7.39 16.56
C ARG A 352 -33.04 -8.00 17.47
N LYS A 353 -34.31 -7.96 17.09
CA LYS A 353 -35.41 -8.63 17.78
C LYS A 353 -35.15 -10.14 17.91
N PHE A 354 -34.53 -10.74 16.90
CA PHE A 354 -34.18 -12.16 16.88
C PHE A 354 -32.69 -12.44 17.23
N GLY A 355 -32.01 -11.50 17.88
CA GLY A 355 -30.68 -11.72 18.46
C GLY A 355 -29.48 -11.51 17.52
N PHE A 356 -29.69 -11.03 16.30
CA PHE A 356 -28.62 -10.73 15.36
C PHE A 356 -28.12 -9.29 15.49
N GLN A 357 -26.88 -9.02 15.11
CA GLN A 357 -26.29 -7.68 15.15
C GLN A 357 -25.95 -7.21 13.74
N PRO A 358 -26.76 -6.32 13.12
CA PRO A 358 -26.43 -5.71 11.83
C PRO A 358 -25.16 -4.85 11.92
N VAL A 359 -24.43 -4.74 10.82
CA VAL A 359 -23.16 -4.01 10.75
C VAL A 359 -23.39 -2.52 10.53
N GLY A 360 -24.18 -2.13 9.51
CA GLY A 360 -24.34 -0.71 9.23
C GLY A 360 -24.92 -0.39 7.87
N VAL A 361 -24.68 0.86 7.48
CA VAL A 361 -25.13 1.43 6.20
C VAL A 361 -23.95 1.94 5.37
N ARG A 362 -24.15 2.03 4.05
CA ARG A 362 -23.25 2.69 3.13
C ARG A 362 -23.96 3.79 2.36
N ILE A 363 -23.28 4.94 2.22
CA ILE A 363 -23.70 6.11 1.44
C ILE A 363 -22.66 6.30 0.33
N ASP A 364 -23.09 6.29 -0.94
CA ASP A 364 -22.22 6.34 -2.13
C ASP A 364 -22.48 7.58 -3.01
N SER A 365 -23.31 8.53 -2.55
CA SER A 365 -23.67 9.73 -3.31
C SER A 365 -24.11 10.88 -2.41
N GLY A 366 -24.23 12.09 -2.98
CA GLY A 366 -24.73 13.28 -2.29
C GLY A 366 -23.72 13.93 -1.35
N ASP A 367 -24.20 14.81 -0.47
CA ASP A 367 -23.39 15.46 0.56
C ASP A 367 -23.13 14.49 1.72
N LEU A 368 -21.96 13.88 1.72
CA LEU A 368 -21.58 12.84 2.71
C LEU A 368 -21.55 13.38 4.15
N SER A 369 -21.15 14.64 4.35
CA SER A 369 -21.17 15.26 5.68
C SER A 369 -22.61 15.35 6.20
N TYR A 370 -23.46 16.05 5.46
CA TYR A 370 -24.86 16.23 5.80
C TYR A 370 -25.61 14.90 5.96
N LEU A 371 -25.52 14.03 4.94
CA LEU A 371 -26.24 12.75 4.95
C LEU A 371 -25.82 11.85 6.12
N SER A 372 -24.52 11.78 6.44
CA SER A 372 -24.07 10.95 7.56
C SER A 372 -24.58 11.44 8.92
N LEU A 373 -24.66 12.75 9.09
CA LEU A 373 -25.24 13.35 10.31
C LEU A 373 -26.75 13.08 10.39
N MET A 374 -27.48 13.28 9.29
CA MET A 374 -28.93 13.04 9.25
C MET A 374 -29.28 11.55 9.44
N VAL A 375 -28.52 10.64 8.84
CA VAL A 375 -28.67 9.20 9.03
C VAL A 375 -28.44 8.82 10.50
N ARG A 376 -27.44 9.38 11.15
CA ARG A 376 -27.18 9.15 12.59
C ARG A 376 -28.30 9.70 13.45
N GLU A 377 -28.76 10.91 13.17
CA GLU A 377 -29.87 11.55 13.90
C GLU A 377 -31.18 10.75 13.75
N PHE A 378 -31.48 10.27 12.53
CA PHE A 378 -32.64 9.40 12.31
C PHE A 378 -32.57 8.14 13.16
N MET A 379 -31.41 7.48 13.24
CA MET A 379 -31.25 6.28 14.07
C MET A 379 -31.42 6.57 15.59
N VAL A 380 -30.89 7.70 16.06
CA VAL A 380 -31.04 8.13 17.45
C VAL A 380 -32.53 8.36 17.78
N GLU A 381 -33.24 9.03 16.89
CA GLU A 381 -34.67 9.31 17.09
C GLU A 381 -35.52 8.04 16.99
N ALA A 382 -35.23 7.16 16.03
CA ALA A 382 -35.90 5.86 15.93
C ALA A 382 -35.67 4.99 17.18
N GLU A 383 -34.45 4.95 17.70
CA GLU A 383 -34.11 4.26 18.96
C GLU A 383 -34.97 4.80 20.10
N ARG A 384 -34.97 6.13 20.30
CA ARG A 384 -35.73 6.81 21.36
C ARG A 384 -37.24 6.54 21.28
N CYS A 385 -37.84 6.69 20.10
CA CYS A 385 -39.27 6.52 19.90
C CYS A 385 -39.73 5.07 20.18
N LEU A 386 -38.91 4.08 19.77
CA LEU A 386 -39.22 2.67 19.94
C LEU A 386 -38.95 2.17 21.37
N GLU A 387 -37.92 2.69 22.04
CA GLU A 387 -37.73 2.39 23.48
C GLU A 387 -38.92 2.87 24.33
N LEU A 388 -39.47 4.05 24.05
CA LEU A 388 -40.68 4.57 24.71
C LEU A 388 -41.92 3.69 24.47
N ARG A 389 -41.94 2.94 23.36
CA ARG A 389 -43.02 1.95 23.07
C ARG A 389 -42.71 0.56 23.61
N GLY A 390 -41.62 0.38 24.35
CA GLY A 390 -41.29 -0.88 25.03
C GLY A 390 -40.49 -1.87 24.18
N HIS A 391 -39.73 -1.40 23.16
CA HIS A 391 -38.87 -2.25 22.34
C HIS A 391 -37.42 -2.23 22.82
N PRO A 392 -36.98 -3.12 23.71
CA PRO A 392 -35.65 -3.10 24.30
C PRO A 392 -34.52 -3.40 23.28
N PHE A 393 -34.86 -4.08 22.18
CA PHE A 393 -33.92 -4.37 21.10
C PHE A 393 -33.56 -3.13 20.28
N ALA A 394 -34.29 -2.01 20.40
CA ALA A 394 -33.91 -0.74 19.76
C ALA A 394 -32.67 -0.10 20.41
N LYS A 395 -32.45 -0.35 21.70
CA LYS A 395 -31.37 0.26 22.49
C LYS A 395 -29.97 0.04 21.90
N GLY A 396 -29.27 1.14 21.68
CA GLY A 396 -27.91 1.14 21.09
C GLY A 396 -27.90 0.90 19.60
N LEU A 397 -29.01 1.11 18.88
CA LEU A 397 -29.06 1.05 17.41
C LEU A 397 -28.09 2.06 16.81
N ALA A 398 -28.22 3.33 17.18
CA ALA A 398 -27.43 4.42 16.63
C ALA A 398 -25.92 4.26 16.93
N GLN A 399 -25.56 3.80 18.13
CA GLN A 399 -24.16 3.64 18.54
C GLN A 399 -23.48 2.46 17.85
N LYS A 400 -24.19 1.34 17.66
CA LYS A 400 -23.61 0.10 17.12
C LYS A 400 -23.61 0.04 15.60
N THR A 401 -24.48 0.82 14.94
CA THR A 401 -24.54 0.89 13.47
C THR A 401 -23.40 1.73 12.91
N LYS A 402 -22.60 1.14 12.03
CA LYS A 402 -21.52 1.82 11.34
C LYS A 402 -22.03 2.54 10.09
N ILE A 403 -21.51 3.74 9.84
CA ILE A 403 -21.77 4.49 8.60
C ILE A 403 -20.51 4.42 7.75
N THR A 404 -20.61 3.81 6.57
CA THR A 404 -19.56 3.76 5.57
C THR A 404 -19.88 4.76 4.47
N ALA A 405 -18.91 5.57 4.07
CA ALA A 405 -19.04 6.49 2.94
C ALA A 405 -18.10 6.08 1.81
N SER A 406 -18.56 6.21 0.58
CA SER A 406 -17.76 6.05 -0.64
C SER A 406 -18.32 7.04 -1.68
N ASN A 407 -17.59 7.49 -2.59
CA ASN A 407 -17.88 8.40 -3.69
C ASN A 407 -16.73 9.41 -3.85
N ASP A 408 -15.86 9.17 -4.81
CA ASP A 408 -14.73 10.04 -5.21
C ASP A 408 -13.91 10.62 -4.05
N ILE A 409 -13.81 9.85 -2.96
CA ILE A 409 -13.08 10.24 -1.76
C ILE A 409 -11.59 10.31 -2.08
N ASN A 410 -10.98 11.43 -1.67
CA ASN A 410 -9.56 11.71 -1.75
C ASN A 410 -9.08 12.45 -0.50
N GLU A 411 -7.80 12.77 -0.42
CA GLU A 411 -7.21 13.46 0.74
C GLU A 411 -7.87 14.82 1.03
N THR A 412 -8.26 15.58 0.00
CA THR A 412 -8.95 16.87 0.16
C THR A 412 -10.35 16.68 0.72
N VAL A 413 -11.13 15.75 0.15
CA VAL A 413 -12.49 15.42 0.64
C VAL A 413 -12.45 14.96 2.09
N LEU A 414 -11.51 14.07 2.48
CA LEU A 414 -11.36 13.63 3.87
C LEU A 414 -11.12 14.82 4.83
N ARG A 415 -10.31 15.78 4.42
CA ARG A 415 -10.03 16.96 5.22
C ARG A 415 -11.24 17.88 5.35
N GLU A 416 -11.97 18.10 4.26
CA GLU A 416 -13.18 18.90 4.25
C GLU A 416 -14.29 18.28 5.10
N LEU A 417 -14.50 16.98 5.00
CA LEU A 417 -15.41 16.22 5.86
C LEU A 417 -15.07 16.42 7.34
N LYS A 418 -13.79 16.31 7.69
CA LYS A 418 -13.33 16.54 9.07
C LYS A 418 -13.59 17.95 9.56
N GLN A 419 -13.47 18.96 8.70
CA GLN A 419 -13.74 20.36 9.04
C GLN A 419 -15.24 20.65 9.18
N SER A 420 -16.06 20.11 8.28
CA SER A 420 -17.52 20.30 8.29
C SER A 420 -18.22 19.49 9.39
N GLY A 421 -17.56 18.46 9.91
CA GLY A 421 -18.12 17.48 10.83
C GLY A 421 -18.90 16.39 10.08
N HIS A 422 -18.82 15.16 10.55
CA HIS A 422 -19.52 14.02 9.98
C HIS A 422 -19.68 12.90 11.00
N SER A 423 -20.53 11.92 10.68
CA SER A 423 -20.76 10.72 11.49
C SER A 423 -20.29 9.43 10.81
N ILE A 424 -19.31 9.54 9.91
CA ILE A 424 -18.78 8.44 9.11
C ILE A 424 -17.75 7.66 9.92
N ASP A 425 -17.89 6.33 10.00
CA ASP A 425 -16.98 5.40 10.70
C ASP A 425 -15.97 4.76 9.75
N ALA A 426 -16.30 4.65 8.45
CA ALA A 426 -15.45 3.99 7.46
C ALA A 426 -15.51 4.68 6.10
N PHE A 427 -14.38 4.72 5.39
CA PHE A 427 -14.26 5.29 4.06
C PHE A 427 -13.85 4.23 3.04
N GLY A 428 -14.68 4.04 2.01
CA GLY A 428 -14.36 3.23 0.84
C GLY A 428 -13.73 4.12 -0.25
N ILE A 429 -12.44 3.94 -0.52
CA ILE A 429 -11.68 4.79 -1.44
C ILE A 429 -11.24 3.98 -2.65
N GLY A 430 -11.58 4.47 -3.85
CA GLY A 430 -11.33 3.76 -5.11
C GLY A 430 -10.33 4.49 -6.00
N THR A 431 -10.84 5.22 -6.98
CA THR A 431 -10.09 5.79 -8.12
C THR A 431 -8.86 6.57 -7.68
N HIS A 432 -9.02 7.55 -6.80
CA HIS A 432 -7.92 8.42 -6.37
C HIS A 432 -6.76 7.67 -5.71
N LEU A 433 -7.08 6.58 -4.98
CA LEU A 433 -6.08 5.74 -4.34
C LEU A 433 -5.29 4.93 -5.36
N VAL A 434 -5.98 4.09 -6.14
CA VAL A 434 -5.32 3.07 -6.98
C VAL A 434 -4.71 3.64 -8.26
N THR A 435 -5.21 4.77 -8.76
CA THR A 435 -4.66 5.44 -9.94
C THR A 435 -3.61 6.50 -9.60
N CYS A 436 -3.48 6.85 -8.32
CA CYS A 436 -2.67 7.98 -7.87
C CYS A 436 -2.96 9.26 -8.70
N LEU A 437 -4.25 9.56 -8.91
CA LEU A 437 -4.74 10.58 -9.85
C LEU A 437 -4.04 11.94 -9.69
N ALA A 438 -3.71 12.33 -8.47
CA ALA A 438 -3.06 13.63 -8.20
C ALA A 438 -1.62 13.69 -8.76
N GLN A 439 -0.93 12.53 -8.88
CA GLN A 439 0.39 12.41 -9.48
C GLN A 439 0.62 10.98 -9.95
N PRO A 440 0.70 10.71 -11.26
CA PRO A 440 0.69 9.34 -11.80
C PRO A 440 2.04 8.61 -11.69
N ALA A 441 3.13 9.30 -11.35
CA ALA A 441 4.47 8.70 -11.27
C ALA A 441 5.32 9.28 -10.14
N LEU A 442 6.09 8.43 -9.46
CA LEU A 442 7.12 8.85 -8.51
C LEU A 442 8.36 9.40 -9.22
N GLY A 443 8.70 8.84 -10.37
CA GLY A 443 9.84 9.27 -11.18
C GLY A 443 11.18 8.80 -10.64
N CYS A 444 11.27 7.55 -10.17
CA CYS A 444 12.54 6.91 -9.85
C CYS A 444 13.42 6.80 -11.11
N VAL A 445 14.71 6.83 -10.87
CA VAL A 445 15.74 6.71 -11.90
C VAL A 445 16.82 5.71 -11.46
N TYR A 446 17.49 5.11 -12.44
CA TYR A 446 18.60 4.19 -12.28
C TYR A 446 19.87 4.87 -12.82
N LYS A 447 20.91 5.06 -12.01
CA LYS A 447 22.05 5.89 -12.38
C LYS A 447 23.37 5.18 -12.11
N LEU A 448 24.20 5.06 -13.14
CA LEU A 448 25.58 4.62 -13.01
C LEU A 448 26.37 5.63 -12.17
N VAL A 449 26.90 5.18 -11.04
CA VAL A 449 27.66 6.03 -10.10
C VAL A 449 29.12 5.63 -9.98
N GLU A 450 29.45 4.39 -10.33
CA GLU A 450 30.82 3.88 -10.26
C GLU A 450 31.06 2.78 -11.30
N MET A 451 32.28 2.68 -11.82
CA MET A 451 32.74 1.61 -12.70
C MET A 451 34.19 1.29 -12.41
N ASP A 452 34.52 0.03 -12.09
CA ASP A 452 35.86 -0.43 -11.68
C ASP A 452 36.46 0.43 -10.57
N LYS A 453 35.68 0.72 -9.54
CA LYS A 453 36.04 1.62 -8.41
C LYS A 453 36.38 3.07 -8.82
N LYS A 454 36.09 3.45 -10.07
CA LYS A 454 36.21 4.83 -10.54
C LYS A 454 34.85 5.49 -10.54
N PRO A 455 34.66 6.62 -9.86
CA PRO A 455 33.38 7.30 -9.78
C PRO A 455 32.89 7.76 -11.15
N ARG A 456 31.57 7.83 -11.30
CA ARG A 456 30.89 8.37 -12.48
C ARG A 456 29.93 9.44 -12.03
N ILE A 457 29.94 10.57 -12.73
CA ILE A 457 29.03 11.68 -12.49
C ILE A 457 28.34 12.05 -13.79
N LYS A 458 27.02 12.22 -13.75
CA LYS A 458 26.26 12.85 -14.81
C LYS A 458 26.07 14.31 -14.47
N LEU A 459 26.67 15.17 -15.25
CA LEU A 459 26.45 16.61 -15.19
C LEU A 459 25.20 17.00 -15.99
N SER A 460 24.55 18.06 -15.60
CA SER A 460 23.33 18.57 -16.24
C SER A 460 23.23 20.07 -15.97
N GLU A 461 22.68 20.82 -16.91
CA GLU A 461 22.30 22.22 -16.69
C GLU A 461 21.29 22.38 -15.53
N ASP A 462 20.43 21.37 -15.37
CA ASP A 462 19.52 21.25 -14.24
C ASP A 462 20.25 20.55 -13.07
N VAL A 463 20.66 21.30 -12.07
CA VAL A 463 21.38 20.80 -10.88
C VAL A 463 20.62 19.68 -10.16
N GLU A 464 19.29 19.67 -10.23
CA GLU A 464 18.48 18.58 -9.64
C GLU A 464 18.71 17.22 -10.33
N LYS A 465 19.26 17.21 -11.54
CA LYS A 465 19.58 16.01 -12.32
C LYS A 465 21.03 15.55 -12.19
N VAL A 466 21.88 16.29 -11.49
CA VAL A 466 23.27 15.90 -11.22
C VAL A 466 23.25 14.71 -10.24
N THR A 467 24.06 13.71 -10.53
CA THR A 467 24.20 12.52 -9.68
C THR A 467 25.28 12.73 -8.62
N ILE A 468 25.09 12.15 -7.44
CA ILE A 468 26.12 12.05 -6.41
C ILE A 468 27.00 10.84 -6.76
N PRO A 469 28.31 11.04 -7.05
CA PRO A 469 29.16 10.00 -7.62
C PRO A 469 29.66 8.97 -6.58
N GLY A 470 30.08 7.81 -7.09
CA GLY A 470 30.68 6.73 -6.33
C GLY A 470 29.67 5.90 -5.53
N LYS A 471 30.10 4.74 -5.07
CA LYS A 471 29.34 3.93 -4.11
C LYS A 471 29.27 4.66 -2.77
N LYS A 472 28.10 4.62 -2.11
CA LYS A 472 27.79 5.42 -0.93
C LYS A 472 27.24 4.58 0.21
N GLN A 473 27.53 4.99 1.44
CA GLN A 473 26.82 4.57 2.65
C GLN A 473 25.77 5.63 2.98
N CYS A 474 24.60 5.20 3.48
CA CYS A 474 23.51 6.10 3.85
C CYS A 474 23.08 5.85 5.28
N PHE A 475 23.00 6.92 6.07
CA PHE A 475 22.63 6.86 7.49
C PHE A 475 21.53 7.87 7.80
N ARG A 476 20.58 7.46 8.64
CA ARG A 476 19.61 8.36 9.27
C ARG A 476 20.06 8.72 10.67
N LEU A 477 20.13 10.01 10.95
CA LEU A 477 20.50 10.55 12.25
C LEU A 477 19.25 11.02 12.99
N TYR A 478 19.09 10.59 14.24
CA TYR A 478 17.93 10.87 15.06
C TYR A 478 18.28 11.82 16.22
N GLY A 479 17.29 12.63 16.61
CA GLY A 479 17.35 13.51 17.76
C GLY A 479 17.13 12.80 19.10
N LYS A 480 17.21 13.55 20.18
CA LYS A 480 17.05 13.03 21.55
C LYS A 480 15.64 12.50 21.82
N ASN A 481 14.62 13.01 21.13
CA ASN A 481 13.23 12.57 21.26
C ASN A 481 12.88 11.42 20.32
N GLY A 482 13.87 10.89 19.58
CA GLY A 482 13.66 9.79 18.62
C GLY A 482 13.17 10.21 17.24
N GLU A 483 13.00 11.52 16.97
CA GLU A 483 12.63 12.03 15.65
C GLU A 483 13.82 11.97 14.67
N PRO A 484 13.60 11.61 13.40
CA PRO A 484 14.62 11.70 12.36
C PRO A 484 14.93 13.18 12.05
N ILE A 485 16.23 13.54 12.06
CA ILE A 485 16.69 14.92 11.81
C ILE A 485 17.19 15.11 10.39
N VAL A 486 18.01 14.16 9.90
CA VAL A 486 18.69 14.25 8.62
C VAL A 486 19.10 12.87 8.13
N ASP A 487 19.02 12.65 6.83
CA ASP A 487 19.68 11.54 6.17
C ASP A 487 21.02 12.05 5.60
N VAL A 488 22.12 11.35 5.89
CA VAL A 488 23.46 11.71 5.45
C VAL A 488 24.09 10.60 4.63
N MET A 489 24.62 10.97 3.46
CA MET A 489 25.37 10.08 2.59
C MET A 489 26.86 10.31 2.78
N LEU A 490 27.62 9.23 2.85
CA LEU A 490 29.07 9.19 2.97
C LEU A 490 29.65 8.40 1.80
N ARG A 491 30.92 8.62 1.50
CA ARG A 491 31.66 7.73 0.59
C ARG A 491 31.78 6.34 1.22
N GLU A 492 31.91 5.30 0.38
CA GLU A 492 32.01 3.90 0.83
C GLU A 492 33.07 3.68 1.92
N ASN A 493 34.19 4.37 1.84
CA ASN A 493 35.34 4.19 2.72
C ASN A 493 35.39 5.19 3.91
N GLU A 494 34.40 6.07 4.03
CA GLU A 494 34.34 6.96 5.20
C GLU A 494 33.92 6.20 6.45
N LYS A 495 34.39 6.70 7.61
CA LYS A 495 33.99 6.16 8.92
C LYS A 495 32.51 6.41 9.17
N GLU A 496 31.81 5.38 9.57
CA GLU A 496 30.40 5.48 9.95
C GLU A 496 30.18 6.46 11.11
N PRO A 497 29.14 7.31 11.07
CA PRO A 497 28.81 8.23 12.16
C PRO A 497 28.44 7.45 13.42
N LYS A 498 28.84 7.95 14.58
CA LYS A 498 28.53 7.33 15.87
C LYS A 498 27.62 8.21 16.72
N VAL A 499 26.87 7.56 17.61
CA VAL A 499 26.05 8.25 18.62
C VAL A 499 26.93 9.17 19.46
N GLY A 500 26.50 10.42 19.66
CA GLY A 500 27.22 11.43 20.40
C GLY A 500 28.39 12.11 19.68
N GLU A 501 28.82 11.59 18.51
CA GLU A 501 29.84 12.25 17.67
C GLU A 501 29.21 13.39 16.85
N ARG A 502 29.95 14.48 16.67
CA ARG A 502 29.53 15.64 15.88
C ARG A 502 29.78 15.39 14.41
N VAL A 503 28.71 15.32 13.61
CA VAL A 503 28.72 15.03 12.16
C VAL A 503 28.45 16.32 11.39
N LEU A 504 29.33 16.68 10.44
CA LEU A 504 29.08 17.77 9.49
C LEU A 504 28.18 17.27 8.36
N CYS A 505 26.99 17.84 8.26
CA CYS A 505 26.00 17.57 7.22
C CYS A 505 25.91 18.77 6.29
N ARG A 506 26.15 18.57 4.97
CA ARG A 506 26.13 19.63 3.94
C ARG A 506 25.07 19.29 2.89
N HIS A 507 24.32 20.30 2.45
CA HIS A 507 23.46 20.11 1.28
C HIS A 507 24.34 19.84 0.04
N PRO A 508 24.01 18.84 -0.81
CA PRO A 508 24.91 18.43 -1.90
C PRO A 508 25.32 19.55 -2.87
N PHE A 509 24.44 20.56 -3.06
CA PHE A 509 24.60 21.59 -4.11
C PHE A 509 24.42 23.03 -3.61
N ILE A 510 24.06 23.25 -2.34
CA ILE A 510 23.84 24.59 -1.78
C ILE A 510 24.79 24.77 -0.60
N GLU A 511 25.90 25.45 -0.83
CA GLU A 511 26.98 25.57 0.14
C GLU A 511 26.56 26.22 1.47
N SER A 512 25.67 27.21 1.44
CA SER A 512 25.17 27.89 2.64
C SER A 512 24.33 26.97 3.54
N LYS A 513 23.78 25.87 3.01
CA LYS A 513 22.96 24.90 3.75
C LYS A 513 23.85 23.81 4.35
N ARG A 514 24.37 24.07 5.55
CA ARG A 514 25.21 23.12 6.32
C ARG A 514 24.90 23.22 7.80
N ALA A 515 25.06 22.11 8.51
CA ALA A 515 24.86 22.04 9.96
C ALA A 515 25.73 20.94 10.57
N PHE A 516 26.08 21.11 11.84
CA PHE A 516 26.58 20.01 12.63
C PHE A 516 25.44 19.31 13.37
N VAL A 517 25.43 17.99 13.33
CA VAL A 517 24.44 17.15 14.01
C VAL A 517 25.16 16.24 14.99
N THR A 518 24.69 16.19 16.25
CA THR A 518 25.13 15.21 17.24
C THR A 518 23.98 14.25 17.47
N PRO A 519 24.01 13.05 16.85
CA PRO A 519 22.89 12.12 16.87
C PRO A 519 22.75 11.40 18.21
N ALA A 520 21.52 11.21 18.66
CA ALA A 520 21.18 10.33 19.78
C ALA A 520 21.00 8.87 19.35
N LYS A 521 20.69 8.63 18.06
CA LYS A 521 20.64 7.32 17.42
C LYS A 521 21.13 7.47 15.97
N VAL A 522 21.82 6.44 15.47
CA VAL A 522 22.28 6.33 14.07
C VAL A 522 21.70 5.04 13.50
N GLU A 523 21.13 5.10 12.31
CA GLU A 523 20.58 3.96 11.59
C GLU A 523 21.19 3.89 10.19
N LYS A 524 21.78 2.75 9.85
CA LYS A 524 22.25 2.46 8.50
C LYS A 524 21.06 2.10 7.63
N LEU A 525 20.87 2.81 6.52
CA LEU A 525 19.70 2.66 5.68
C LEU A 525 19.89 1.55 4.63
N LEU A 526 21.03 1.51 3.96
CA LEU A 526 21.35 0.51 2.93
C LEU A 526 21.93 -0.75 3.58
N LEU A 527 21.23 -1.87 3.43
CA LEU A 527 21.63 -3.18 3.94
C LEU A 527 21.73 -4.16 2.78
N VAL A 528 22.68 -5.11 2.85
CA VAL A 528 22.77 -6.19 1.85
C VAL A 528 21.49 -7.02 1.92
N CYS A 529 20.70 -6.98 0.84
CA CYS A 529 19.44 -7.70 0.70
C CYS A 529 19.48 -8.78 -0.39
N TRP A 530 20.50 -8.75 -1.26
CA TRP A 530 20.82 -9.80 -2.22
C TRP A 530 22.34 -9.94 -2.37
N ASP A 531 22.82 -11.15 -2.26
CA ASP A 531 24.22 -11.51 -2.53
C ASP A 531 24.24 -12.75 -3.42
N GLY A 532 24.35 -12.52 -4.72
CA GLY A 532 24.32 -13.58 -5.72
C GLY A 532 25.47 -14.57 -5.57
N LYS A 533 26.66 -14.10 -5.18
CA LYS A 533 27.85 -14.95 -4.98
C LYS A 533 27.66 -15.93 -3.84
N ASN A 534 26.90 -15.56 -2.82
CA ASN A 534 26.58 -16.41 -1.68
C ASN A 534 25.23 -17.14 -1.84
N GLY A 535 24.56 -16.99 -2.99
CA GLY A 535 23.39 -17.79 -3.36
C GLY A 535 22.04 -17.14 -3.11
N GLY A 536 21.97 -15.82 -2.87
CA GLY A 536 20.70 -15.13 -2.87
C GLY A 536 20.45 -14.10 -1.76
N CYS A 537 19.23 -14.08 -1.23
CA CYS A 537 18.83 -13.16 -0.17
C CYS A 537 19.35 -13.66 1.21
N PRO A 538 20.07 -12.82 1.98
CA PRO A 538 20.44 -13.20 3.35
C PRO A 538 19.19 -13.55 4.18
N ARG A 539 19.20 -14.71 4.83
CA ARG A 539 18.06 -15.20 5.61
C ARG A 539 17.69 -14.23 6.74
N GLU A 540 18.67 -13.73 7.46
CA GLU A 540 18.46 -12.75 8.55
C GLU A 540 17.75 -11.49 8.03
N PHE A 541 18.22 -10.91 6.93
CA PHE A 541 17.56 -9.77 6.30
C PHE A 541 16.10 -10.10 5.93
N TYR A 542 15.87 -11.24 5.30
CA TYR A 542 14.53 -11.65 4.86
C TYR A 542 13.58 -11.86 6.05
N GLU A 543 14.02 -12.63 7.04
CA GLU A 543 13.20 -12.94 8.22
C GLU A 543 12.90 -11.70 9.08
N GLU A 544 13.80 -10.74 9.18
CA GLU A 544 13.58 -9.51 9.96
C GLU A 544 12.83 -8.43 9.20
N SER A 545 13.04 -8.33 7.89
CA SER A 545 12.72 -7.11 7.14
C SER A 545 11.61 -7.27 6.12
N VAL A 546 11.46 -8.48 5.55
CA VAL A 546 10.53 -8.76 4.44
C VAL A 546 9.20 -9.28 4.97
N GLY A 547 8.11 -8.83 4.34
CA GLY A 547 6.75 -9.27 4.61
C GLY A 547 5.78 -8.13 4.81
N LEU A 548 4.52 -8.37 4.41
CA LEU A 548 3.46 -7.37 4.33
C LEU A 548 3.21 -6.66 5.67
N GLU A 549 3.01 -7.43 6.75
CA GLU A 549 2.72 -6.88 8.08
C GLU A 549 3.92 -6.12 8.66
N LYS A 550 5.13 -6.61 8.43
CA LYS A 550 6.35 -5.91 8.89
C LYS A 550 6.51 -4.56 8.19
N SER A 551 6.25 -4.52 6.89
CA SER A 551 6.28 -3.27 6.11
C SER A 551 5.21 -2.30 6.57
N ARG A 552 3.97 -2.77 6.78
CA ARG A 552 2.86 -1.97 7.32
C ARG A 552 3.18 -1.40 8.71
N LEU A 553 3.69 -2.22 9.61
CA LEU A 553 4.08 -1.79 10.96
C LEU A 553 5.18 -0.72 10.90
N ARG A 554 6.18 -0.90 10.05
CA ARG A 554 7.28 0.06 9.86
C ARG A 554 6.77 1.40 9.34
N VAL A 555 5.84 1.42 8.38
CA VAL A 555 5.18 2.66 7.93
C VAL A 555 4.54 3.38 9.11
N ARG A 556 3.72 2.67 9.90
CA ARG A 556 3.00 3.24 11.04
C ARG A 556 3.95 3.83 12.09
N GLU A 557 5.01 3.11 12.43
CA GLU A 557 6.00 3.54 13.42
C GLU A 557 6.80 4.74 12.92
N GLN A 558 7.31 4.69 11.69
CA GLN A 558 8.14 5.77 11.16
C GLN A 558 7.37 7.05 10.89
N VAL A 559 6.14 6.97 10.39
CA VAL A 559 5.29 8.15 10.20
C VAL A 559 4.99 8.82 11.55
N LYS A 560 4.77 8.04 12.63
CA LYS A 560 4.57 8.60 13.98
C LYS A 560 5.82 9.31 14.55
N LEU A 561 7.01 8.91 14.14
CA LEU A 561 8.27 9.54 14.55
C LEU A 561 8.58 10.82 13.76
N MET A 562 7.94 11.03 12.62
CA MET A 562 8.14 12.23 11.82
C MET A 562 7.59 13.46 12.53
N ARG A 563 8.29 14.57 12.39
CA ARG A 563 7.80 15.87 12.86
C ARG A 563 6.52 16.25 12.12
N THR A 564 5.56 16.79 12.84
CA THR A 564 4.24 17.17 12.30
C THR A 564 4.33 18.20 11.16
N ASP A 565 5.34 19.07 11.19
CA ASP A 565 5.56 20.07 10.15
C ASP A 565 6.04 19.48 8.81
N HIS A 566 6.71 18.31 8.80
CA HIS A 566 7.04 17.55 7.59
C HIS A 566 5.80 16.84 7.00
N LEU A 567 4.82 16.53 7.85
CA LEU A 567 3.61 15.79 7.46
C LEU A 567 2.45 16.70 7.02
N ARG A 568 2.63 18.02 7.04
CA ARG A 568 1.57 18.94 6.58
C ARG A 568 1.14 18.65 5.15
N HIS A 569 -0.15 18.77 4.91
CA HIS A 569 -0.69 18.65 3.56
C HIS A 569 -0.28 19.84 2.67
N THR A 570 -0.31 21.04 3.22
CA THR A 570 0.02 22.27 2.51
C THR A 570 1.28 22.87 3.10
N ASN A 571 2.21 23.25 2.22
CA ASN A 571 3.50 23.86 2.57
C ASN A 571 4.25 23.11 3.71
N PRO A 572 4.53 21.81 3.54
CA PRO A 572 5.29 21.07 4.54
C PRO A 572 6.72 21.59 4.64
N THR A 573 7.30 21.51 5.83
CA THR A 573 8.72 21.84 6.03
C THR A 573 9.59 20.78 5.35
N PRO A 574 10.54 21.14 4.47
CA PRO A 574 11.42 20.18 3.82
C PRO A 574 12.26 19.38 4.81
N TYR A 575 12.32 18.06 4.61
CA TYR A 575 13.25 17.20 5.33
C TYR A 575 14.68 17.38 4.81
N LYS A 576 15.68 17.22 5.67
CA LYS A 576 17.07 17.44 5.32
C LYS A 576 17.72 16.17 4.81
N VAL A 577 18.21 16.22 3.57
CA VAL A 577 19.10 15.21 2.99
C VAL A 577 20.45 15.87 2.74
N SER A 578 21.51 15.24 3.20
CA SER A 578 22.85 15.82 3.26
C SER A 578 23.90 14.83 2.78
N VAL A 579 25.09 15.34 2.54
CA VAL A 579 26.32 14.57 2.31
C VAL A 579 27.34 14.92 3.40
N SER A 580 28.32 14.05 3.63
CA SER A 580 29.48 14.36 4.47
C SER A 580 30.33 15.48 3.87
N GLY A 581 31.25 16.03 4.65
CA GLY A 581 32.24 16.99 4.14
C GLY A 581 33.07 16.41 2.99
N ASP A 582 33.58 15.19 3.16
CA ASP A 582 34.42 14.50 2.19
C ASP A 582 33.66 14.18 0.89
N LEU A 583 32.43 13.69 0.99
CA LEU A 583 31.61 13.42 -0.21
C LEU A 583 31.23 14.71 -0.92
N TYR A 584 31.01 15.80 -0.20
CA TYR A 584 30.77 17.12 -0.80
C TYR A 584 31.96 17.58 -1.64
N GLU A 585 33.14 17.64 -1.03
CA GLU A 585 34.37 18.10 -1.71
C GLU A 585 34.73 17.19 -2.88
N PHE A 586 34.63 15.89 -2.70
CA PHE A 586 34.83 14.90 -3.77
C PHE A 586 33.87 15.12 -4.94
N THR A 587 32.60 15.35 -4.69
CA THR A 587 31.61 15.59 -5.74
C THR A 587 31.91 16.86 -6.53
N HIS A 588 32.27 17.93 -5.85
CA HIS A 588 32.58 19.21 -6.47
C HIS A 588 33.90 19.17 -7.24
N GLN A 589 34.93 18.49 -6.72
CA GLN A 589 36.18 18.30 -7.45
C GLN A 589 35.95 17.50 -8.74
N LEU A 590 35.21 16.38 -8.66
CA LEU A 590 34.86 15.57 -9.83
C LEU A 590 34.04 16.35 -10.87
N TRP A 591 33.20 17.28 -10.39
CA TRP A 591 32.45 18.18 -11.28
C TRP A 591 33.39 19.08 -12.07
N LEU A 592 34.35 19.73 -11.40
CA LEU A 592 35.37 20.60 -12.05
C LEU A 592 36.22 19.82 -13.03
N ASP A 593 36.63 18.62 -12.68
CA ASP A 593 37.47 17.76 -13.54
C ASP A 593 36.75 17.37 -14.85
N ASN A 594 35.43 17.27 -14.84
CA ASN A 594 34.61 16.90 -16.02
C ASN A 594 34.04 18.09 -16.80
N LEU A 595 34.11 19.30 -16.24
CA LEU A 595 33.75 20.56 -16.89
C LEU A 595 34.90 21.58 -16.75
N PRO A 596 35.99 21.42 -17.50
CA PRO A 596 37.09 22.37 -17.45
C PRO A 596 36.63 23.76 -17.88
N ALA A 597 37.20 24.80 -17.25
CA ALA A 597 36.89 26.18 -17.57
C ALA A 597 37.19 26.47 -19.05
N ARG A 598 36.25 27.19 -19.70
CA ARG A 598 36.44 27.65 -21.09
C ARG A 598 37.15 28.99 -21.07
N GLU A 599 38.11 29.19 -21.98
CA GLU A 599 38.58 30.52 -22.26
C GLU A 599 37.54 31.29 -23.06
N LEU A 600 37.19 32.46 -22.59
CA LEU A 600 36.34 33.41 -23.32
C LEU A 600 37.29 34.34 -24.08
N THR A 601 37.33 34.22 -25.39
CA THR A 601 38.09 35.11 -26.28
C THR A 601 37.18 36.14 -26.92
#